data_19e52cd24e01d31ceb051ee049461c6f
#
_entry.id   19e52cd24e01d31ceb051ee049461c6f
#
_cell.length_a   1.000
_cell.length_b   1.000
_cell.length_c   1.000
_cell.angle_alpha   90.00
_cell.angle_beta   90.00
_cell.angle_gamma   90.00
#
_symmetry.space_group_name_H-M   'P 1'
#
loop_
_entity.id
_entity.type
_entity.pdbx_description
1 polymer ?
#
loop_
_entity_poly.entity_id
_entity_poly.type
_entity_poly.pdbx_seq_one_letter_code
_entity_poly.pdbx_strand_id
1 'polypeptide(L)'
;YVAYLFTYFTGNSGDEEAVRYAVSMDGYTYWALNDNEPVIDSKVISSTGGVRDPHILRCEDGKTFYMVVTDMVSANGWSSNRAMVLLKSTDLVNWSHSVINIQKRYSGQEDLKRVWAPQTIYDPEAGKYMVYWSMLHGDGADVIYYAYANAEFTDLEGEPKPLFLPKNGKSCIDGDIVYKDGVFHLFYKTEGHGNGIKVATTRSLTSGAWTEEPDYKQQTKEAVEGAGTFKLIGQDKYILMYDVYMKGSYQFTETTDLKNFKVIDSEVKMNFHPRHGTII
;
A
#
# COMPACT_ATOMS: atom_id res chain seq x y z
N TYR A 1 20.62 5.11 6.33
CA TYR A 1 20.10 4.66 5.01
C TYR A 1 21.06 5.12 3.93
N VAL A 2 21.22 4.30 2.89
CA VAL A 2 22.16 4.57 1.81
C VAL A 2 21.53 4.42 0.42
N ALA A 3 20.29 3.89 0.36
CA ALA A 3 19.58 3.65 -0.88
C ALA A 3 18.06 3.53 -0.61
N TYR A 4 17.30 3.50 -1.68
CA TYR A 4 15.86 3.27 -1.68
C TYR A 4 15.57 1.93 -2.34
N LEU A 5 14.61 1.19 -1.80
CA LEU A 5 14.07 -0.03 -2.40
C LEU A 5 12.63 0.20 -2.80
N PHE A 6 12.34 0.06 -4.09
CA PHE A 6 10.99 0.10 -4.64
C PHE A 6 10.48 -1.32 -4.81
N THR A 7 9.38 -1.66 -4.15
CA THR A 7 8.64 -2.92 -4.35
C THR A 7 7.41 -2.64 -5.20
N TYR A 8 7.16 -3.44 -6.23
CA TYR A 8 6.07 -3.24 -7.18
C TYR A 8 5.65 -4.55 -7.84
N PHE A 9 4.53 -4.54 -8.55
CA PHE A 9 4.13 -5.55 -9.53
C PHE A 9 3.98 -4.87 -10.89
N THR A 10 3.65 -5.59 -11.98
CA THR A 10 3.76 -4.99 -13.31
C THR A 10 2.49 -5.04 -14.15
N GLY A 11 1.53 -5.92 -13.84
CA GLY A 11 0.33 -6.02 -14.65
C GLY A 11 -0.68 -7.05 -14.14
N ASN A 12 -1.53 -7.54 -15.04
CA ASN A 12 -2.72 -8.33 -14.72
C ASN A 12 -2.69 -9.75 -15.33
N SER A 13 -1.54 -10.22 -15.77
CA SER A 13 -1.45 -11.54 -16.43
C SER A 13 -0.15 -12.26 -16.11
N GLY A 14 -0.23 -13.60 -16.00
CA GLY A 14 0.93 -14.46 -15.77
C GLY A 14 1.71 -14.09 -14.51
N ASP A 15 3.02 -13.93 -14.65
CA ASP A 15 3.95 -13.55 -13.60
C ASP A 15 4.00 -12.04 -13.33
N GLU A 16 3.21 -11.23 -14.03
CA GLU A 16 3.08 -9.80 -13.76
C GLU A 16 2.48 -9.53 -12.37
N GLU A 17 1.64 -10.44 -11.87
CA GLU A 17 1.08 -10.43 -10.51
C GLU A 17 2.05 -11.08 -9.52
N ALA A 18 3.24 -10.47 -9.39
CA ALA A 18 4.32 -10.92 -8.52
C ALA A 18 5.18 -9.74 -8.04
N VAL A 19 5.81 -9.90 -6.88
CA VAL A 19 6.68 -8.89 -6.29
C VAL A 19 7.96 -8.76 -7.11
N ARG A 20 8.30 -7.52 -7.45
CA ARG A 20 9.56 -7.11 -8.07
C ARG A 20 10.24 -6.03 -7.26
N TYR A 21 11.52 -5.87 -7.48
CA TYR A 21 12.34 -4.86 -6.83
C TYR A 21 13.04 -3.96 -7.82
N ALA A 22 13.16 -2.68 -7.45
CA ALA A 22 14.12 -1.76 -8.07
C ALA A 22 14.85 -0.99 -6.97
N VAL A 23 16.04 -0.54 -7.26
CA VAL A 23 16.89 0.21 -6.33
C VAL A 23 17.20 1.60 -6.89
N SER A 24 17.30 2.57 -5.98
CA SER A 24 17.74 3.93 -6.27
C SER A 24 18.73 4.41 -5.21
N MET A 25 19.75 5.16 -5.63
CA MET A 25 20.71 5.79 -4.72
C MET A 25 20.35 7.24 -4.39
N ASP A 26 19.45 7.84 -5.17
CA ASP A 26 19.10 9.27 -5.09
C ASP A 26 17.60 9.52 -4.82
N GLY A 27 16.75 8.48 -4.95
CA GLY A 27 15.29 8.58 -4.85
C GLY A 27 14.60 9.05 -6.13
N TYR A 28 15.36 9.22 -7.22
CA TYR A 28 14.87 9.69 -8.52
C TYR A 28 15.19 8.73 -9.67
N THR A 29 16.36 8.08 -9.66
CA THR A 29 16.76 7.14 -10.70
C THR A 29 16.69 5.71 -10.18
N TYR A 30 15.78 4.90 -10.73
CA TYR A 30 15.49 3.54 -10.30
C TYR A 30 15.89 2.53 -11.35
N TRP A 31 16.53 1.45 -10.90
CA TRP A 31 16.95 0.33 -11.71
C TRP A 31 16.30 -0.95 -11.20
N ALA A 32 15.56 -1.64 -12.07
CA ALA A 32 15.00 -2.94 -11.76
C ALA A 32 16.11 -3.94 -11.40
N LEU A 33 15.89 -4.70 -10.33
CA LEU A 33 16.73 -5.83 -9.97
C LEU A 33 16.23 -7.11 -10.66
N ASN A 34 17.08 -8.14 -10.71
CA ASN A 34 16.74 -9.45 -11.27
C ASN A 34 16.17 -9.39 -12.68
N ASP A 35 16.72 -8.50 -13.53
CA ASP A 35 16.25 -8.28 -14.91
C ASP A 35 14.72 -7.98 -15.00
N ASN A 36 14.16 -7.34 -13.98
CA ASN A 36 12.73 -7.07 -13.81
C ASN A 36 11.85 -8.34 -13.69
N GLU A 37 12.44 -9.47 -13.37
CA GLU A 37 11.73 -10.71 -13.06
C GLU A 37 11.28 -10.75 -11.58
N PRO A 38 10.27 -11.57 -11.22
CA PRO A 38 9.83 -11.72 -9.85
C PRO A 38 10.97 -12.10 -8.89
N VAL A 39 11.00 -11.48 -7.71
CA VAL A 39 11.98 -11.79 -6.65
C VAL A 39 11.41 -12.74 -5.60
N ILE A 40 10.10 -12.97 -5.60
CA ILE A 40 9.38 -13.90 -4.73
C ILE A 40 8.40 -14.69 -5.59
N ASP A 41 8.38 -16.01 -5.45
CA ASP A 41 7.43 -16.86 -6.15
C ASP A 41 6.02 -16.73 -5.54
N SER A 42 5.12 -16.07 -6.28
CA SER A 42 3.73 -15.84 -5.88
C SER A 42 2.98 -17.13 -5.59
N LYS A 43 3.29 -18.23 -6.29
CA LYS A 43 2.65 -19.54 -6.10
C LYS A 43 3.00 -20.18 -4.78
N VAL A 44 4.16 -19.83 -4.23
CA VAL A 44 4.62 -20.34 -2.93
C VAL A 44 3.97 -19.55 -1.79
N ILE A 45 3.89 -18.22 -1.92
CA ILE A 45 3.48 -17.36 -0.81
C ILE A 45 1.98 -17.06 -0.75
N SER A 46 1.23 -17.27 -1.83
CA SER A 46 -0.18 -16.91 -1.91
C SER A 46 -1.10 -18.12 -2.07
N SER A 47 -2.38 -17.94 -1.77
CA SER A 47 -3.41 -18.98 -1.97
C SER A 47 -3.97 -18.99 -3.39
N THR A 48 -3.84 -17.89 -4.13
CA THR A 48 -4.36 -17.74 -5.49
C THR A 48 -3.32 -17.99 -6.58
N GLY A 49 -2.04 -17.90 -6.24
CA GLY A 49 -0.92 -18.01 -7.17
C GLY A 49 -0.46 -16.67 -7.74
N GLY A 50 -1.08 -15.56 -7.36
CA GLY A 50 -0.69 -14.19 -7.72
C GLY A 50 -0.70 -13.26 -6.52
N VAL A 51 0.12 -12.21 -6.55
CA VAL A 51 0.13 -11.16 -5.54
C VAL A 51 0.27 -9.79 -6.19
N ARG A 52 -0.36 -8.79 -5.55
CA ARG A 52 -0.44 -7.40 -6.03
C ARG A 52 -0.16 -6.40 -4.91
N ASP A 53 0.00 -5.15 -5.26
CA ASP A 53 0.03 -4.01 -4.34
C ASP A 53 1.03 -4.18 -3.18
N PRO A 54 2.30 -4.53 -3.45
CA PRO A 54 3.25 -4.80 -2.38
C PRO A 54 3.56 -3.52 -1.60
N HIS A 55 3.35 -3.58 -0.29
CA HIS A 55 3.79 -2.57 0.65
C HIS A 55 4.90 -3.13 1.53
N ILE A 56 6.02 -2.42 1.60
CA ILE A 56 7.17 -2.79 2.42
C ILE A 56 7.42 -1.74 3.50
N LEU A 57 7.80 -2.19 4.70
CA LEU A 57 8.15 -1.35 5.83
C LEU A 57 9.44 -1.86 6.47
N ARG A 58 10.36 -0.97 6.79
CA ARG A 58 11.47 -1.26 7.69
C ARG A 58 11.02 -1.01 9.12
N CYS A 59 11.18 -2.03 9.98
CA CYS A 59 10.73 -1.98 11.36
C CYS A 59 11.57 -1.03 12.23
N GLU A 60 11.03 -0.67 13.39
CA GLU A 60 11.68 0.21 14.38
C GLU A 60 13.04 -0.32 14.89
N ASP A 61 13.27 -1.65 14.84
CA ASP A 61 14.55 -2.26 15.17
C ASP A 61 15.66 -1.97 14.13
N GLY A 62 15.27 -1.40 12.98
CA GLY A 62 16.16 -1.05 11.89
C GLY A 62 16.77 -2.24 11.13
N LYS A 63 16.33 -3.47 11.39
CA LYS A 63 16.88 -4.73 10.84
C LYS A 63 15.82 -5.61 10.20
N THR A 64 14.62 -5.63 10.78
CA THR A 64 13.51 -6.42 10.28
C THR A 64 12.74 -5.64 9.23
N PHE A 65 12.24 -6.34 8.22
CA PHE A 65 11.36 -5.80 7.19
C PHE A 65 10.06 -6.58 7.19
N TYR A 66 8.96 -5.86 7.14
CA TYR A 66 7.63 -6.40 6.90
C TYR A 66 7.18 -6.03 5.50
N MET A 67 6.53 -6.96 4.83
CA MET A 67 5.83 -6.71 3.57
C MET A 67 4.43 -7.29 3.67
N VAL A 68 3.47 -6.60 3.09
CA VAL A 68 2.11 -7.09 2.94
C VAL A 68 1.70 -6.97 1.49
N VAL A 69 0.97 -7.96 0.98
CA VAL A 69 0.54 -8.01 -0.41
C VAL A 69 -0.91 -8.48 -0.52
N THR A 70 -1.61 -8.03 -1.54
CA THR A 70 -2.93 -8.56 -1.93
C THR A 70 -2.76 -9.96 -2.50
N ASP A 71 -3.40 -10.97 -1.93
CA ASP A 71 -3.44 -12.34 -2.47
C ASP A 71 -4.54 -12.43 -3.53
N MET A 72 -4.18 -12.23 -4.79
CA MET A 72 -5.15 -12.12 -5.88
C MET A 72 -4.53 -12.45 -7.23
N VAL A 73 -5.32 -13.13 -8.06
CA VAL A 73 -5.15 -13.22 -9.51
C VAL A 73 -6.34 -12.53 -10.16
N SER A 74 -6.10 -11.42 -10.86
CA SER A 74 -7.15 -10.55 -11.44
C SER A 74 -8.00 -11.25 -12.50
N ALA A 75 -7.45 -12.25 -13.18
CA ALA A 75 -8.20 -13.09 -14.13
C ALA A 75 -9.37 -13.84 -13.48
N ASN A 76 -9.34 -14.05 -12.16
CA ASN A 76 -10.44 -14.65 -11.40
C ASN A 76 -11.57 -13.65 -11.09
N GLY A 77 -11.41 -12.38 -11.46
CA GLY A 77 -12.36 -11.29 -11.24
C GLY A 77 -11.94 -10.34 -10.12
N TRP A 78 -12.37 -9.09 -10.22
CA TRP A 78 -12.02 -8.00 -9.29
C TRP A 78 -12.67 -8.12 -7.90
N SER A 79 -13.58 -9.05 -7.70
CA SER A 79 -14.20 -9.36 -6.40
C SER A 79 -13.96 -10.82 -6.01
N SER A 80 -12.84 -11.40 -6.41
CA SER A 80 -12.56 -12.84 -6.23
C SER A 80 -11.77 -13.16 -4.98
N ASN A 81 -10.97 -12.23 -4.48
CA ASN A 81 -10.02 -12.52 -3.39
C ASN A 81 -10.59 -12.25 -1.99
N ARG A 82 -10.11 -13.02 -1.01
CA ARG A 82 -10.54 -12.92 0.40
C ARG A 82 -9.35 -12.86 1.36
N ALA A 83 -8.13 -12.75 0.80
CA ALA A 83 -6.90 -12.91 1.57
C ALA A 83 -5.87 -11.84 1.23
N MET A 84 -4.96 -11.66 2.16
CA MET A 84 -3.69 -10.98 2.02
C MET A 84 -2.56 -11.86 2.54
N VAL A 85 -1.32 -11.51 2.24
CA VAL A 85 -0.15 -12.21 2.77
C VAL A 85 0.67 -11.27 3.63
N LEU A 86 1.02 -11.73 4.82
CA LEU A 86 2.01 -11.08 5.68
C LEU A 86 3.37 -11.73 5.44
N LEU A 87 4.41 -10.93 5.22
CA LEU A 87 5.77 -11.42 4.99
C LEU A 87 6.75 -10.72 5.93
N LYS A 88 7.77 -11.47 6.38
CA LYS A 88 8.83 -10.98 7.26
C LYS A 88 10.19 -11.42 6.75
N SER A 89 11.15 -10.51 6.75
CA SER A 89 12.55 -10.77 6.34
C SER A 89 13.53 -9.95 7.19
N THR A 90 14.78 -10.37 7.23
CA THR A 90 15.90 -9.61 7.78
C THR A 90 17.00 -9.31 6.76
N ASP A 91 16.83 -9.77 5.52
CA ASP A 91 17.83 -9.66 4.46
C ASP A 91 17.23 -9.22 3.10
N LEU A 92 15.89 -9.04 3.01
CA LEU A 92 15.15 -8.69 1.80
C LEU A 92 15.17 -9.75 0.68
N VAL A 93 15.75 -10.91 0.95
CA VAL A 93 15.89 -12.04 0.02
C VAL A 93 15.07 -13.23 0.49
N ASN A 94 15.24 -13.61 1.74
CA ASN A 94 14.54 -14.72 2.35
C ASN A 94 13.33 -14.21 3.15
N TRP A 95 12.14 -14.64 2.75
CA TRP A 95 10.88 -14.21 3.33
C TRP A 95 10.12 -15.38 3.97
N SER A 96 9.81 -15.29 5.26
CA SER A 96 8.74 -16.08 5.85
C SER A 96 7.39 -15.43 5.50
N HIS A 97 6.33 -16.23 5.38
CA HIS A 97 5.02 -15.72 4.97
C HIS A 97 3.88 -16.41 5.70
N SER A 98 2.74 -15.73 5.76
CA SER A 98 1.47 -16.26 6.27
C SER A 98 0.32 -15.69 5.46
N VAL A 99 -0.55 -16.56 4.95
CA VAL A 99 -1.78 -16.16 4.25
C VAL A 99 -2.88 -15.93 5.27
N ILE A 100 -3.45 -14.72 5.26
CA ILE A 100 -4.57 -14.36 6.12
C ILE A 100 -5.83 -14.26 5.28
N ASN A 101 -6.65 -15.31 5.29
CA ASN A 101 -7.96 -15.28 4.65
C ASN A 101 -8.99 -14.71 5.63
N ILE A 102 -9.39 -13.45 5.40
CA ILE A 102 -10.28 -12.71 6.30
C ILE A 102 -11.64 -13.39 6.44
N GLN A 103 -12.21 -13.87 5.33
CA GLN A 103 -13.52 -14.49 5.33
C GLN A 103 -13.55 -15.80 6.13
N LYS A 104 -12.49 -16.58 6.05
CA LYS A 104 -12.38 -17.86 6.80
C LYS A 104 -11.94 -17.66 8.25
N ARG A 105 -11.17 -16.62 8.51
CA ARG A 105 -10.56 -16.37 9.82
C ARG A 105 -11.54 -15.75 10.82
N TYR A 106 -12.50 -14.95 10.36
CA TYR A 106 -13.42 -14.18 11.20
C TYR A 106 -14.88 -14.46 10.85
N SER A 107 -15.72 -14.54 11.90
CA SER A 107 -17.18 -14.63 11.73
C SER A 107 -17.76 -13.28 11.24
N GLY A 108 -18.92 -13.32 10.63
CA GLY A 108 -19.60 -12.11 10.13
C GLY A 108 -18.98 -11.55 8.84
N GLN A 109 -18.17 -12.34 8.14
CA GLN A 109 -17.53 -11.97 6.88
C GLN A 109 -18.13 -12.71 5.65
N GLU A 110 -19.33 -13.25 5.81
CA GLU A 110 -19.97 -14.11 4.79
C GLU A 110 -20.24 -13.36 3.49
N ASP A 111 -20.53 -12.05 3.56
CA ASP A 111 -20.79 -11.17 2.41
C ASP A 111 -19.57 -10.41 1.91
N LEU A 112 -18.37 -10.71 2.45
CA LEU A 112 -17.11 -10.12 2.00
C LEU A 112 -16.85 -10.44 0.53
N LYS A 113 -16.62 -9.42 -0.28
CA LYS A 113 -16.38 -9.55 -1.72
C LYS A 113 -14.92 -9.43 -2.10
N ARG A 114 -14.14 -8.59 -1.41
CA ARG A 114 -12.72 -8.36 -1.73
C ARG A 114 -11.91 -7.84 -0.54
N VAL A 115 -10.62 -8.14 -0.56
CA VAL A 115 -9.59 -7.70 0.38
C VAL A 115 -8.45 -7.14 -0.46
N TRP A 116 -8.24 -5.82 -0.42
CA TRP A 116 -7.33 -5.14 -1.34
C TRP A 116 -6.30 -4.26 -0.65
N ALA A 117 -5.12 -4.19 -1.28
CA ALA A 117 -4.07 -3.23 -1.01
C ALA A 117 -3.73 -3.08 0.50
N PRO A 118 -3.32 -4.17 1.17
CA PRO A 118 -2.90 -4.09 2.56
C PRO A 118 -1.61 -3.28 2.67
N GLN A 119 -1.53 -2.49 3.74
CA GLN A 119 -0.32 -1.79 4.13
C GLN A 119 -0.07 -1.97 5.63
N THR A 120 1.10 -1.58 6.11
CA THR A 120 1.44 -1.66 7.53
C THR A 120 2.18 -0.42 8.00
N ILE A 121 1.92 -0.02 9.24
CA ILE A 121 2.58 1.10 9.91
C ILE A 121 2.79 0.76 11.39
N TYR A 122 3.86 1.26 11.99
CA TYR A 122 4.01 1.18 13.44
C TYR A 122 3.09 2.20 14.12
N ASP A 123 2.28 1.73 15.05
CA ASP A 123 1.46 2.57 15.92
C ASP A 123 2.16 2.76 17.26
N PRO A 124 2.73 3.94 17.55
CA PRO A 124 3.46 4.17 18.79
C PRO A 124 2.55 4.20 20.03
N GLU A 125 1.24 4.50 19.88
CA GLU A 125 0.30 4.48 21.01
C GLU A 125 -0.02 3.04 21.43
N ALA A 126 -0.15 2.13 20.48
CA ALA A 126 -0.37 0.71 20.75
C ALA A 126 0.92 -0.07 20.99
N GLY A 127 2.07 0.45 20.56
CA GLY A 127 3.35 -0.27 20.55
C GLY A 127 3.36 -1.47 19.63
N LYS A 128 2.60 -1.43 18.54
CA LYS A 128 2.35 -2.55 17.62
C LYS A 128 2.36 -2.12 16.16
N TYR A 129 2.56 -3.08 15.26
CA TYR A 129 2.38 -2.87 13.83
C TYR A 129 0.91 -3.04 13.46
N MET A 130 0.31 -1.98 12.96
CA MET A 130 -1.03 -1.99 12.40
C MET A 130 -0.94 -2.46 10.94
N VAL A 131 -1.76 -3.43 10.57
CA VAL A 131 -2.05 -3.76 9.17
C VAL A 131 -3.40 -3.16 8.84
N TYR A 132 -3.50 -2.44 7.71
CA TYR A 132 -4.74 -1.82 7.26
C TYR A 132 -4.94 -2.08 5.76
N TRP A 133 -6.18 -2.25 5.35
CA TRP A 133 -6.53 -2.69 3.99
C TRP A 133 -7.97 -2.32 3.64
N SER A 134 -8.31 -2.37 2.36
CA SER A 134 -9.68 -2.10 1.90
C SER A 134 -10.50 -3.37 1.83
N MET A 135 -11.75 -3.30 2.30
CA MET A 135 -12.74 -4.38 2.18
C MET A 135 -14.06 -3.86 1.62
N LEU A 136 -14.71 -4.70 0.82
CA LEU A 136 -16.05 -4.50 0.31
C LEU A 136 -16.96 -5.63 0.81
N HIS A 137 -18.07 -5.24 1.45
CA HIS A 137 -19.11 -6.14 1.93
C HIS A 137 -20.43 -5.88 1.18
N GLY A 138 -21.06 -6.94 0.69
CA GLY A 138 -22.35 -6.85 0.01
C GLY A 138 -22.38 -5.80 -1.09
N ASP A 139 -23.37 -4.93 -1.09
CA ASP A 139 -23.53 -3.80 -2.01
C ASP A 139 -23.14 -2.45 -1.35
N GLY A 140 -22.33 -2.51 -0.29
CA GLY A 140 -21.85 -1.35 0.44
C GLY A 140 -20.72 -0.59 -0.25
N ALA A 141 -20.06 0.28 0.51
CA ALA A 141 -18.85 0.96 0.08
C ALA A 141 -17.60 0.14 0.44
N ASP A 142 -16.51 0.33 -0.30
CA ASP A 142 -15.19 -0.08 0.16
C ASP A 142 -14.78 0.81 1.33
N VAL A 143 -14.37 0.18 2.41
CA VAL A 143 -13.93 0.82 3.66
C VAL A 143 -12.53 0.38 3.97
N ILE A 144 -11.69 1.27 4.48
CA ILE A 144 -10.37 0.90 5.01
C ILE A 144 -10.55 0.37 6.43
N TYR A 145 -10.15 -0.88 6.64
CA TYR A 145 -10.16 -1.60 7.92
C TYR A 145 -8.73 -1.76 8.43
N TYR A 146 -8.61 -2.12 9.70
CA TYR A 146 -7.33 -2.45 10.32
C TYR A 146 -7.45 -3.57 11.35
N ALA A 147 -6.34 -4.20 11.63
CA ALA A 147 -6.07 -4.99 12.82
C ALA A 147 -4.57 -4.89 13.15
N TYR A 148 -4.18 -5.17 14.38
CA TYR A 148 -2.76 -5.25 14.72
C TYR A 148 -2.20 -6.62 14.35
N ALA A 149 -0.98 -6.66 13.83
CA ALA A 149 -0.25 -7.91 13.68
C ALA A 149 0.23 -8.41 15.04
N ASN A 150 0.33 -9.74 15.18
CA ASN A 150 1.00 -10.35 16.34
C ASN A 150 2.51 -10.05 16.30
N ALA A 151 3.21 -10.32 17.41
CA ALA A 151 4.63 -10.03 17.56
C ALA A 151 5.53 -10.71 16.50
N GLU A 152 5.11 -11.86 16.01
CA GLU A 152 5.85 -12.62 14.99
C GLU A 152 5.55 -12.19 13.55
N PHE A 153 4.57 -11.32 13.36
CA PHE A 153 4.04 -10.90 12.05
C PHE A 153 3.53 -12.08 11.21
N THR A 154 2.84 -13.01 11.85
CA THR A 154 2.32 -14.24 11.23
C THR A 154 0.80 -14.33 11.26
N ASP A 155 0.12 -13.50 12.06
CA ASP A 155 -1.34 -13.46 12.17
C ASP A 155 -1.78 -12.06 12.64
N LEU A 156 -3.08 -11.81 12.58
CA LEU A 156 -3.70 -10.61 13.12
C LEU A 156 -4.27 -10.88 14.52
N GLU A 157 -4.13 -9.90 15.41
CA GLU A 157 -4.75 -9.91 16.73
C GLU A 157 -6.14 -9.27 16.67
N GLY A 158 -7.14 -10.05 17.06
CA GLY A 158 -8.53 -9.58 17.09
C GLY A 158 -9.19 -9.48 15.71
N GLU A 159 -10.41 -9.01 15.70
CA GLU A 159 -11.22 -8.85 14.49
C GLU A 159 -10.88 -7.55 13.77
N PRO A 160 -11.02 -7.50 12.42
CA PRO A 160 -10.89 -6.27 11.66
C PRO A 160 -11.87 -5.20 12.13
N LYS A 161 -11.38 -3.97 12.30
CA LYS A 161 -12.19 -2.80 12.69
C LYS A 161 -12.12 -1.74 11.59
N PRO A 162 -13.19 -0.99 11.33
CA PRO A 162 -13.12 0.16 10.43
C PRO A 162 -12.07 1.17 10.92
N LEU A 163 -11.19 1.57 10.02
CA LEU A 163 -10.20 2.63 10.24
C LEU A 163 -10.69 3.95 9.67
N PHE A 164 -11.12 3.90 8.41
CA PHE A 164 -11.53 5.10 7.68
C PHE A 164 -12.57 4.82 6.61
N LEU A 165 -13.59 5.66 6.58
CA LEU A 165 -14.55 5.83 5.48
C LEU A 165 -14.78 7.33 5.32
N PRO A 166 -14.74 7.90 4.10
CA PRO A 166 -15.09 9.29 3.87
C PRO A 166 -16.48 9.65 4.40
N LYS A 167 -16.65 10.88 4.91
CA LYS A 167 -17.92 11.36 5.48
C LYS A 167 -19.10 11.32 4.51
N ASN A 168 -18.83 11.35 3.22
CA ASN A 168 -19.85 11.18 2.19
C ASN A 168 -20.36 9.74 2.04
N GLY A 169 -19.77 8.77 2.76
CA GLY A 169 -20.15 7.35 2.76
C GLY A 169 -19.77 6.60 1.47
N LYS A 170 -18.97 7.19 0.58
CA LYS A 170 -18.56 6.56 -0.67
C LYS A 170 -17.26 5.77 -0.52
N SER A 171 -17.06 4.80 -1.43
CA SER A 171 -15.92 3.90 -1.44
C SER A 171 -14.57 4.62 -1.43
N CYS A 172 -13.64 4.09 -0.65
CA CYS A 172 -12.24 4.46 -0.65
C CYS A 172 -11.36 3.22 -0.55
N ILE A 173 -10.26 3.22 -1.31
CA ILE A 173 -9.29 2.12 -1.36
C ILE A 173 -7.86 2.67 -1.31
N ASP A 174 -6.87 1.78 -1.31
CA ASP A 174 -5.45 2.08 -1.48
C ASP A 174 -4.95 3.15 -0.48
N GLY A 175 -5.20 2.90 0.81
CA GLY A 175 -4.73 3.81 1.85
C GLY A 175 -3.22 3.71 2.02
N ASP A 176 -2.54 4.87 2.09
CA ASP A 176 -1.12 5.01 2.42
C ASP A 176 -0.97 6.01 3.56
N ILE A 177 -0.45 5.56 4.70
CA ILE A 177 -0.31 6.41 5.88
C ILE A 177 1.15 6.80 6.09
N VAL A 178 1.41 8.10 6.10
CA VAL A 178 2.71 8.67 6.46
C VAL A 178 2.60 9.53 7.71
N TYR A 179 3.61 9.43 8.59
CA TYR A 179 3.70 10.22 9.81
C TYR A 179 4.66 11.40 9.60
N LYS A 180 4.20 12.61 9.93
CA LYS A 180 5.01 13.82 9.92
C LYS A 180 4.59 14.75 11.05
N ASP A 181 5.56 15.17 11.88
CA ASP A 181 5.41 16.24 12.90
C ASP A 181 4.19 16.03 13.84
N GLY A 182 3.98 14.81 14.32
CA GLY A 182 2.88 14.49 15.24
C GLY A 182 1.52 14.27 14.57
N VAL A 183 1.49 14.15 13.23
CA VAL A 183 0.27 13.97 12.46
C VAL A 183 0.42 12.79 11.50
N PHE A 184 -0.56 11.90 11.47
CA PHE A 184 -0.71 10.86 10.46
C PHE A 184 -1.51 11.44 9.28
N HIS A 185 -1.01 11.24 8.08
CA HIS A 185 -1.64 11.61 6.82
C HIS A 185 -2.01 10.34 6.07
N LEU A 186 -3.28 10.05 5.92
CA LEU A 186 -3.81 8.94 5.13
C LEU A 186 -4.13 9.46 3.72
N PHE A 187 -3.29 9.11 2.75
CA PHE A 187 -3.62 9.25 1.33
C PHE A 187 -4.48 8.07 0.91
N TYR A 188 -5.60 8.31 0.24
CA TYR A 188 -6.53 7.27 -0.18
C TYR A 188 -7.13 7.58 -1.53
N LYS A 189 -7.45 6.54 -2.29
CA LYS A 189 -8.16 6.67 -3.57
C LYS A 189 -9.66 6.72 -3.35
N THR A 190 -10.35 7.66 -4.01
CA THR A 190 -11.81 7.65 -4.15
C THR A 190 -12.19 6.64 -5.24
N GLU A 191 -12.90 5.56 -4.88
CA GLU A 191 -13.22 4.47 -5.80
C GLU A 191 -14.60 4.66 -6.43
N GLY A 192 -14.64 4.63 -7.78
CA GLY A 192 -15.88 4.76 -8.55
C GLY A 192 -16.49 6.18 -8.57
N HIS A 193 -15.80 7.16 -7.98
CA HIS A 193 -16.24 8.56 -8.00
C HIS A 193 -15.03 9.50 -7.89
N GLY A 194 -14.73 10.22 -8.95
CA GLY A 194 -13.55 11.09 -9.03
C GLY A 194 -12.23 10.37 -9.28
N ASN A 195 -12.07 9.11 -8.87
CA ASN A 195 -10.89 8.23 -9.10
C ASN A 195 -9.55 8.92 -8.93
N GLY A 196 -9.38 9.59 -7.79
CA GLY A 196 -8.18 10.36 -7.47
C GLY A 196 -7.75 10.19 -6.02
N ILE A 197 -6.59 10.76 -5.68
CA ILE A 197 -6.00 10.69 -4.36
C ILE A 197 -6.47 11.87 -3.51
N LYS A 198 -7.06 11.58 -2.35
CA LYS A 198 -7.37 12.54 -1.29
C LYS A 198 -6.54 12.25 -0.04
N VAL A 199 -6.60 13.15 0.93
CA VAL A 199 -5.93 12.96 2.21
C VAL A 199 -6.88 13.25 3.37
N ALA A 200 -6.74 12.43 4.42
CA ALA A 200 -7.32 12.67 5.74
C ALA A 200 -6.21 12.64 6.78
N THR A 201 -6.33 13.43 7.83
CA THR A 201 -5.31 13.56 8.88
C THR A 201 -5.85 13.25 10.25
N THR A 202 -5.00 12.71 11.12
CA THR A 202 -5.30 12.48 12.54
C THR A 202 -4.02 12.56 13.38
N ARG A 203 -4.16 12.74 14.69
CA ARG A 203 -3.05 12.62 15.65
C ARG A 203 -2.98 11.25 16.32
N SER A 204 -4.04 10.45 16.20
CA SER A 204 -4.11 9.09 16.75
C SER A 204 -4.81 8.19 15.72
N LEU A 205 -4.17 7.08 15.36
CA LEU A 205 -4.65 6.18 14.29
C LEU A 205 -6.04 5.61 14.59
N THR A 206 -6.32 5.30 15.84
CA THR A 206 -7.54 4.56 16.25
C THR A 206 -8.55 5.37 17.04
N SER A 207 -8.32 6.68 17.23
CA SER A 207 -9.26 7.55 17.95
C SER A 207 -10.56 7.84 17.19
N GLY A 208 -10.60 7.53 15.88
CA GLY A 208 -11.72 7.80 14.98
C GLY A 208 -11.84 9.26 14.52
N ALA A 209 -10.93 10.14 14.93
CA ALA A 209 -10.96 11.57 14.62
C ALA A 209 -10.13 11.89 13.38
N TRP A 210 -10.55 11.42 12.21
CA TRP A 210 -9.95 11.79 10.93
C TRP A 210 -10.57 13.08 10.39
N THR A 211 -9.71 14.01 9.95
CA THR A 211 -10.10 15.26 9.28
C THR A 211 -9.78 15.16 7.80
N GLU A 212 -10.79 15.19 6.95
CA GLU A 212 -10.65 15.13 5.51
C GLU A 212 -10.28 16.49 4.92
N GLU A 213 -9.35 16.50 3.96
CA GLU A 213 -9.12 17.66 3.11
C GLU A 213 -10.00 17.57 1.84
N PRO A 214 -10.55 18.70 1.37
CA PRO A 214 -11.53 18.67 0.28
C PRO A 214 -10.91 18.37 -1.08
N ASP A 215 -9.65 18.75 -1.30
CA ASP A 215 -9.03 18.77 -2.62
C ASP A 215 -8.31 17.44 -2.93
N TYR A 216 -8.34 17.06 -4.20
CA TYR A 216 -7.49 16.00 -4.74
C TYR A 216 -6.03 16.42 -4.75
N LYS A 217 -5.13 15.45 -4.50
CA LYS A 217 -3.68 15.69 -4.39
C LYS A 217 -2.90 15.35 -5.66
N GLN A 218 -3.45 14.49 -6.53
CA GLN A 218 -2.80 14.21 -7.82
C GLN A 218 -2.72 15.47 -8.69
N GLN A 219 -1.64 15.57 -9.45
CA GLN A 219 -1.35 16.69 -10.33
C GLN A 219 -1.66 16.36 -11.81
N THR A 220 -2.61 15.49 -12.04
CA THR A 220 -3.12 15.08 -13.35
C THR A 220 -4.63 15.04 -13.36
N LYS A 221 -5.24 15.14 -14.55
CA LYS A 221 -6.69 14.95 -14.75
C LYS A 221 -7.07 13.49 -14.97
N GLU A 222 -6.07 12.63 -15.16
CA GLU A 222 -6.26 11.19 -15.34
C GLU A 222 -6.71 10.52 -14.05
N ALA A 223 -7.37 9.38 -14.17
CA ALA A 223 -7.66 8.52 -13.03
C ALA A 223 -6.37 7.91 -12.47
N VAL A 224 -6.23 7.94 -11.16
CA VAL A 224 -5.03 7.45 -10.45
C VAL A 224 -5.41 6.56 -9.28
N GLU A 225 -4.48 5.70 -8.87
CA GLU A 225 -4.62 4.81 -7.72
C GLU A 225 -3.26 4.56 -7.05
N GLY A 226 -3.24 3.80 -5.96
CA GLY A 226 -2.01 3.28 -5.40
C GLY A 226 -1.03 4.35 -4.93
N ALA A 227 -1.48 5.27 -4.08
CA ALA A 227 -0.60 6.25 -3.47
C ALA A 227 0.52 5.57 -2.67
N GLY A 228 1.75 6.03 -2.84
CA GLY A 228 2.90 5.65 -2.02
C GLY A 228 3.72 6.87 -1.67
N THR A 229 3.97 7.07 -0.38
CA THR A 229 4.68 8.24 0.13
C THR A 229 5.96 7.83 0.83
N PHE A 230 7.09 8.42 0.45
CA PHE A 230 8.36 8.18 1.13
C PHE A 230 9.15 9.47 1.34
N LYS A 231 10.01 9.48 2.36
CA LYS A 231 10.87 10.62 2.68
C LYS A 231 12.22 10.48 2.01
N LEU A 232 12.73 11.56 1.41
CA LEU A 232 14.09 11.59 0.86
C LEU A 232 15.14 11.55 1.98
N ILE A 233 16.13 10.67 1.82
CA ILE A 233 17.22 10.49 2.79
C ILE A 233 17.99 11.80 2.98
N GLY A 234 18.13 12.23 4.23
CA GLY A 234 18.87 13.44 4.60
C GLY A 234 18.16 14.75 4.24
N GLN A 235 16.90 14.72 3.80
CA GLN A 235 16.13 15.90 3.42
C GLN A 235 14.80 15.95 4.18
N ASP A 236 14.28 17.15 4.42
CA ASP A 236 12.89 17.34 4.87
C ASP A 236 11.95 17.49 3.66
N LYS A 237 11.98 16.47 2.82
CA LYS A 237 11.22 16.40 1.58
C LYS A 237 10.63 15.00 1.42
N TYR A 238 9.39 14.95 0.96
CA TYR A 238 8.65 13.73 0.68
C TYR A 238 8.33 13.66 -0.81
N ILE A 239 8.29 12.43 -1.31
CA ILE A 239 7.75 12.11 -2.62
C ILE A 239 6.40 11.42 -2.42
N LEU A 240 5.37 11.89 -3.10
CA LEU A 240 4.11 11.19 -3.29
C LEU A 240 4.07 10.70 -4.73
N MET A 241 3.97 9.40 -4.91
CA MET A 241 3.83 8.77 -6.21
C MET A 241 2.49 8.01 -6.29
N TYR A 242 1.99 7.81 -7.49
CA TYR A 242 0.75 7.07 -7.74
C TYR A 242 0.71 6.53 -9.16
N ASP A 243 -0.06 5.45 -9.33
CA ASP A 243 -0.27 4.76 -10.60
C ASP A 243 -1.33 5.48 -11.45
N VAL A 244 -0.95 5.95 -12.61
CA VAL A 244 -1.87 6.44 -13.65
C VAL A 244 -2.33 5.22 -14.46
N TYR A 245 -3.08 4.35 -13.79
CA TYR A 245 -3.31 2.95 -14.17
C TYR A 245 -3.91 2.74 -15.56
N MET A 246 -4.72 3.69 -16.06
CA MET A 246 -5.30 3.63 -17.41
C MET A 246 -4.30 4.02 -18.51
N LYS A 247 -3.14 4.56 -18.15
CA LYS A 247 -2.08 5.01 -19.08
C LYS A 247 -0.83 4.13 -19.01
N GLY A 248 -0.75 3.21 -18.04
CA GLY A 248 0.45 2.40 -17.81
C GLY A 248 1.66 3.25 -17.43
N SER A 249 1.45 4.32 -16.66
CA SER A 249 2.50 5.24 -16.23
C SER A 249 2.32 5.61 -14.75
N TYR A 250 3.38 6.17 -14.18
CA TYR A 250 3.38 6.73 -12.82
C TYR A 250 3.51 8.25 -12.89
N GLN A 251 2.94 8.94 -11.90
CA GLN A 251 3.26 10.32 -11.64
C GLN A 251 3.99 10.43 -10.30
N PHE A 252 5.04 11.25 -10.27
CA PHE A 252 5.82 11.55 -9.08
C PHE A 252 5.69 13.04 -8.75
N THR A 253 5.45 13.32 -7.48
CA THR A 253 5.37 14.69 -6.98
C THR A 253 6.24 14.84 -5.74
N GLU A 254 6.81 16.02 -5.52
CA GLU A 254 7.56 16.35 -4.31
C GLU A 254 6.80 17.34 -3.43
N THR A 255 7.01 17.25 -2.13
CA THR A 255 6.40 18.13 -1.13
C THR A 255 7.27 18.23 0.12
N THR A 256 7.18 19.34 0.84
CA THR A 256 7.78 19.53 2.16
C THR A 256 6.73 19.57 3.29
N ASP A 257 5.46 19.75 2.93
CA ASP A 257 4.36 19.97 3.87
C ASP A 257 3.22 18.94 3.78
N LEU A 258 3.30 17.98 2.86
CA LEU A 258 2.27 16.97 2.54
C LEU A 258 0.91 17.59 2.14
N LYS A 259 0.92 18.85 1.67
CA LYS A 259 -0.26 19.60 1.23
C LYS A 259 -0.13 20.13 -0.19
N ASN A 260 1.03 20.73 -0.47
CA ASN A 260 1.35 21.31 -1.76
C ASN A 260 2.34 20.41 -2.49
N PHE A 261 1.99 20.02 -3.71
CA PHE A 261 2.74 19.03 -4.49
C PHE A 261 3.21 19.64 -5.81
N LYS A 262 4.49 19.42 -6.12
CA LYS A 262 5.11 19.82 -7.39
C LYS A 262 5.44 18.57 -8.19
N VAL A 263 5.01 18.51 -9.46
CA VAL A 263 5.34 17.42 -10.38
C VAL A 263 6.85 17.37 -10.64
N ILE A 264 7.42 16.17 -10.59
CA ILE A 264 8.85 15.88 -10.82
C ILE A 264 9.04 14.74 -11.83
N ASP A 265 8.05 14.41 -12.64
CA ASP A 265 8.12 13.29 -13.62
C ASP A 265 9.35 13.37 -14.54
N SER A 266 9.74 14.58 -14.94
CA SER A 266 10.93 14.79 -15.78
C SER A 266 12.25 14.50 -15.08
N GLU A 267 12.27 14.47 -13.76
CA GLU A 267 13.44 14.20 -12.92
C GLU A 267 13.58 12.71 -12.60
N VAL A 268 12.46 11.95 -12.67
CA VAL A 268 12.43 10.52 -12.34
C VAL A 268 12.71 9.66 -13.56
N LYS A 269 13.59 8.68 -13.39
CA LYS A 269 13.99 7.72 -14.44
C LYS A 269 13.81 6.30 -13.94
N MET A 270 13.18 5.47 -14.76
CA MET A 270 12.96 4.04 -14.48
C MET A 270 13.19 3.23 -15.76
N ASN A 271 13.79 2.05 -15.63
CA ASN A 271 13.94 1.08 -16.74
C ASN A 271 12.86 -0.02 -16.71
N PHE A 272 11.76 0.22 -16.01
CA PHE A 272 10.63 -0.70 -15.83
C PHE A 272 9.31 0.10 -15.76
N HIS A 273 8.18 -0.61 -15.81
CA HIS A 273 6.84 -0.03 -15.65
C HIS A 273 6.18 -0.61 -14.39
N PRO A 274 6.20 0.09 -13.26
CA PRO A 274 5.59 -0.39 -12.03
C PRO A 274 4.06 -0.22 -12.04
N ARG A 275 3.39 -1.06 -11.26
CA ARG A 275 2.03 -0.88 -10.78
C ARG A 275 2.08 -0.76 -9.27
N HIS A 276 1.12 -0.09 -8.68
CA HIS A 276 0.86 0.15 -7.25
C HIS A 276 1.90 -0.51 -6.32
N GLY A 277 2.96 0.21 -6.01
CA GLY A 277 4.04 -0.26 -5.16
C GLY A 277 4.47 0.79 -4.15
N THR A 278 5.45 0.46 -3.32
CA THR A 278 5.95 1.34 -2.26
C THR A 278 7.48 1.39 -2.23
N ILE A 279 8.01 2.47 -1.65
CA ILE A 279 9.45 2.73 -1.55
C ILE A 279 9.85 2.95 -0.08
N ILE A 280 10.94 2.28 0.34
CA ILE A 280 11.60 2.53 1.63
C ILE A 280 13.03 2.99 1.46
#